data_740f6be60ec652052fa879e496511b6f
#
_entry.id   740f6be60ec652052fa879e496511b6f
#
_cell.length_a   1.000
_cell.length_b   1.000
_cell.length_c   1.000
_cell.angle_alpha   90.00
_cell.angle_beta   90.00
_cell.angle_gamma   90.00
#
_symmetry.space_group_name_H-M   'P 1'
#
loop_
_entity.id
_entity.type
_entity.pdbx_description
1 polymer ?
#
loop_
_entity_poly.entity_id
_entity_poly.type
_entity_poly.pdbx_seq_one_letter_code
_entity_poly.pdbx_strand_id
1 'polypeptide(L)'
;MNPQPVAMITGAAGGIGGETAVRFAERGYDCVLLALPSEDLNPITKRIEDAGRQYIICTGDLADLEYAESAVEQCISAWGRIDVLVNNAAWREITTMRKIELASWEQTLRVCLTAPAFLSRWCAAHMEARGEGVIINVSSIQSQMAAGISPAYVAAKGALDSLTYELATLYGPAGIRVLSVNPGAIDTAMGQDIAVDQQATATKIRQASEDMIPLRRWAHPREIAHSIVMLAGEDASYLTGTSVTIDGGWKQQCSPYSVKQLQIPDQFPEA
;
A
#
# COMPACT_ATOMS: atom_id res chain seq x y z
N MET A 1 29.52 13.22 -6.32
CA MET A 1 28.22 13.43 -5.63
C MET A 1 27.78 12.08 -5.13
N ASN A 2 27.35 11.95 -3.88
CA ASN A 2 26.76 10.69 -3.44
C ASN A 2 25.51 10.40 -4.31
N PRO A 3 25.35 9.19 -4.80
CA PRO A 3 24.15 8.84 -5.57
C PRO A 3 22.92 9.06 -4.68
N GLN A 4 21.88 9.64 -5.27
CA GLN A 4 20.63 9.89 -4.54
C GLN A 4 19.97 8.56 -4.15
N PRO A 5 19.27 8.50 -3.01
CA PRO A 5 18.53 7.31 -2.65
C PRO A 5 17.36 7.08 -3.63
N VAL A 6 17.01 5.81 -3.83
CA VAL A 6 16.02 5.38 -4.82
C VAL A 6 14.88 4.65 -4.13
N ALA A 7 13.64 5.08 -4.39
CA ALA A 7 12.43 4.39 -3.99
C ALA A 7 11.72 3.78 -5.20
N MET A 8 11.40 2.48 -5.14
CA MET A 8 10.58 1.77 -6.12
C MET A 8 9.17 1.59 -5.56
N ILE A 9 8.16 2.04 -6.29
CA ILE A 9 6.76 2.06 -5.84
C ILE A 9 5.88 1.37 -6.87
N THR A 10 5.11 0.36 -6.46
CA THR A 10 4.12 -0.30 -7.31
C THR A 10 2.74 0.34 -7.17
N GLY A 11 1.98 0.41 -8.27
CA GLY A 11 0.69 1.11 -8.32
C GLY A 11 0.86 2.61 -8.12
N ALA A 12 1.86 3.19 -8.79
CA ALA A 12 2.30 4.56 -8.56
C ALA A 12 1.49 5.64 -9.31
N ALA A 13 0.48 5.25 -10.11
CA ALA A 13 -0.28 6.21 -10.91
C ALA A 13 -1.26 7.09 -10.10
N GLY A 14 -1.56 6.69 -8.86
CA GLY A 14 -2.48 7.46 -8.03
C GLY A 14 -2.66 6.88 -6.63
N GLY A 15 -3.67 7.37 -5.92
CA GLY A 15 -3.99 6.92 -4.58
C GLY A 15 -2.79 6.95 -3.63
N ILE A 16 -2.64 5.90 -2.81
CA ILE A 16 -1.54 5.80 -1.84
C ILE A 16 -0.19 5.72 -2.54
N GLY A 17 -0.08 4.94 -3.63
CA GLY A 17 1.19 4.75 -4.36
C GLY A 17 1.70 6.05 -4.97
N GLY A 18 0.83 6.79 -5.67
CA GLY A 18 1.18 8.08 -6.26
C GLY A 18 1.59 9.13 -5.22
N GLU A 19 0.82 9.26 -4.14
CA GLU A 19 1.19 10.17 -3.04
C GLU A 19 2.50 9.75 -2.34
N THR A 20 2.76 8.44 -2.25
CA THR A 20 4.00 7.90 -1.69
C THR A 20 5.19 8.25 -2.58
N ALA A 21 5.08 8.11 -3.90
CA ALA A 21 6.14 8.47 -4.85
C ALA A 21 6.49 9.97 -4.73
N VAL A 22 5.47 10.83 -4.74
CA VAL A 22 5.67 12.28 -4.57
C VAL A 22 6.33 12.58 -3.22
N ARG A 23 5.89 11.93 -2.15
CA ARG A 23 6.45 12.18 -0.82
C ARG A 23 7.90 11.73 -0.70
N PHE A 24 8.31 10.62 -1.34
CA PHE A 24 9.71 10.23 -1.45
C PHE A 24 10.53 11.26 -2.24
N ALA A 25 10.01 11.77 -3.36
CA ALA A 25 10.67 12.82 -4.12
C ALA A 25 10.89 14.09 -3.29
N GLU A 26 9.90 14.54 -2.52
CA GLU A 26 10.02 15.67 -1.58
C GLU A 26 11.08 15.44 -0.49
N ARG A 27 11.45 14.18 -0.22
CA ARG A 27 12.50 13.76 0.72
C ARG A 27 13.84 13.49 0.04
N GLY A 28 13.96 13.81 -1.26
CA GLY A 28 15.22 13.74 -1.99
C GLY A 28 15.49 12.39 -2.68
N TYR A 29 14.51 11.48 -2.74
CA TYR A 29 14.64 10.21 -3.45
C TYR A 29 14.33 10.37 -4.94
N ASP A 30 15.07 9.66 -5.78
CA ASP A 30 14.63 9.36 -7.14
C ASP A 30 13.66 8.18 -7.13
N CYS A 31 12.72 8.14 -8.08
CA CYS A 31 11.58 7.23 -8.00
C CYS A 31 11.48 6.28 -9.20
N VAL A 32 11.26 4.99 -8.96
CA VAL A 32 10.83 4.03 -9.98
C VAL A 32 9.34 3.79 -9.80
N LEU A 33 8.57 4.11 -10.84
CA LEU A 33 7.12 4.12 -10.84
C LEU A 33 6.60 2.93 -11.65
N LEU A 34 6.04 1.92 -10.98
CA LEU A 34 5.41 0.78 -11.64
C LEU A 34 3.89 1.02 -11.70
N ALA A 35 3.34 0.93 -12.92
CA ALA A 35 1.92 1.16 -13.18
C ALA A 35 1.42 0.32 -14.37
N LEU A 36 0.11 0.20 -14.52
CA LEU A 36 -0.46 -0.41 -15.71
C LEU A 36 -0.27 0.50 -16.93
N PRO A 37 -0.15 -0.06 -18.16
CA PRO A 37 0.01 0.74 -19.38
C PRO A 37 -1.16 1.71 -19.66
N SER A 38 -2.33 1.44 -19.11
CA SER A 38 -3.54 2.26 -19.26
C SER A 38 -3.63 3.43 -18.26
N GLU A 39 -2.73 3.52 -17.29
CA GLU A 39 -2.78 4.53 -16.22
C GLU A 39 -1.99 5.79 -16.61
N ASP A 40 -2.52 6.97 -16.27
CA ASP A 40 -1.87 8.25 -16.50
C ASP A 40 -0.96 8.62 -15.31
N LEU A 41 0.34 8.64 -15.55
CA LEU A 41 1.36 9.01 -14.57
C LEU A 41 1.72 10.51 -14.60
N ASN A 42 1.23 11.29 -15.57
CA ASN A 42 1.61 12.71 -15.73
C ASN A 42 1.37 13.55 -14.46
N PRO A 43 0.26 13.39 -13.71
CA PRO A 43 0.04 14.17 -12.49
C PRO A 43 1.09 13.88 -11.40
N ILE A 44 1.64 12.66 -11.37
CA ILE A 44 2.64 12.23 -10.38
C ILE A 44 4.04 12.65 -10.83
N THR A 45 4.40 12.38 -12.09
CA THR A 45 5.73 12.71 -12.63
C THR A 45 6.01 14.21 -12.57
N LYS A 46 5.02 15.05 -12.91
CA LYS A 46 5.16 16.50 -12.77
C LYS A 46 5.50 16.93 -11.34
N ARG A 47 4.85 16.37 -10.35
CA ARG A 47 5.12 16.68 -8.93
C ARG A 47 6.51 16.20 -8.49
N ILE A 48 7.02 15.09 -9.05
CA ILE A 48 8.38 14.60 -8.82
C ILE A 48 9.41 15.55 -9.46
N GLU A 49 9.15 16.02 -10.69
CA GLU A 49 9.96 17.03 -11.37
C GLU A 49 9.98 18.36 -10.61
N ASP A 50 8.83 18.82 -10.11
CA ASP A 50 8.70 20.03 -9.30
C ASP A 50 9.51 19.93 -7.98
N ALA A 51 9.69 18.71 -7.45
CA ALA A 51 10.57 18.42 -6.31
C ALA A 51 12.06 18.30 -6.71
N GLY A 52 12.40 18.50 -7.99
CA GLY A 52 13.77 18.42 -8.50
C GLY A 52 14.36 17.00 -8.51
N ARG A 53 13.52 15.98 -8.61
CA ARG A 53 13.93 14.57 -8.60
C ARG A 53 13.72 13.90 -9.94
N GLN A 54 14.44 12.78 -10.14
CA GLN A 54 14.35 11.96 -11.35
C GLN A 54 13.39 10.79 -11.13
N TYR A 55 12.86 10.24 -12.21
CA TYR A 55 12.04 9.04 -12.17
C TYR A 55 12.29 8.14 -13.39
N ILE A 56 11.97 6.86 -13.20
CA ILE A 56 11.86 5.85 -14.26
C ILE A 56 10.42 5.35 -14.23
N ILE A 57 9.78 5.27 -15.38
CA ILE A 57 8.46 4.67 -15.54
C ILE A 57 8.64 3.25 -16.09
N CYS A 58 8.08 2.27 -15.38
CA CYS A 58 7.94 0.89 -15.85
C CYS A 58 6.45 0.56 -15.96
N THR A 59 5.97 0.26 -17.17
CA THR A 59 4.54 -0.06 -17.39
C THR A 59 4.36 -1.53 -17.73
N GLY A 60 3.44 -2.19 -17.02
CA GLY A 60 3.10 -3.60 -17.20
C GLY A 60 2.16 -4.10 -16.10
N ASP A 61 1.70 -5.34 -16.25
CA ASP A 61 0.88 -6.01 -15.23
C ASP A 61 1.78 -6.77 -14.25
N LEU A 62 1.68 -6.49 -12.96
CA LEU A 62 2.42 -7.20 -11.90
C LEU A 62 2.01 -8.68 -11.73
N ALA A 63 0.92 -9.11 -12.35
CA ALA A 63 0.63 -10.54 -12.47
C ALA A 63 1.64 -11.28 -13.36
N ASP A 64 2.37 -10.54 -14.20
CA ASP A 64 3.52 -11.01 -14.98
C ASP A 64 4.82 -10.77 -14.20
N LEU A 65 5.44 -11.84 -13.72
CA LEU A 65 6.67 -11.75 -12.94
C LEU A 65 7.90 -11.40 -13.80
N GLU A 66 7.91 -11.69 -15.09
CA GLU A 66 9.01 -11.30 -15.99
C GLU A 66 9.05 -9.77 -16.12
N TYR A 67 7.88 -9.14 -16.25
CA TYR A 67 7.77 -7.68 -16.18
C TYR A 67 8.27 -7.14 -14.84
N ALA A 68 7.82 -7.71 -13.72
CA ALA A 68 8.21 -7.25 -12.39
C ALA A 68 9.73 -7.34 -12.16
N GLU A 69 10.38 -8.41 -12.59
CA GLU A 69 11.84 -8.58 -12.53
C GLU A 69 12.55 -7.57 -13.42
N SER A 70 12.08 -7.38 -14.66
CA SER A 70 12.67 -6.42 -15.59
C SER A 70 12.65 -4.99 -15.07
N ALA A 71 11.63 -4.60 -14.30
CA ALA A 71 11.57 -3.27 -13.68
C ALA A 71 12.68 -3.08 -12.63
N VAL A 72 13.02 -4.12 -11.87
CA VAL A 72 14.16 -4.08 -10.93
C VAL A 72 15.47 -3.95 -11.71
N GLU A 73 15.65 -4.75 -12.77
CA GLU A 73 16.85 -4.69 -13.63
C GLU A 73 17.02 -3.30 -14.29
N GLN A 74 15.95 -2.68 -14.76
CA GLN A 74 15.98 -1.33 -15.31
C GLN A 74 16.45 -0.31 -14.28
N CYS A 75 15.95 -0.37 -13.05
CA CYS A 75 16.39 0.49 -11.96
C CYS A 75 17.88 0.31 -11.67
N ILE A 76 18.33 -0.92 -11.53
CA ILE A 76 19.74 -1.22 -11.22
C ILE A 76 20.64 -0.82 -12.37
N SER A 77 20.25 -1.04 -13.62
CA SER A 77 21.01 -0.60 -14.80
C SER A 77 21.17 0.91 -14.87
N ALA A 78 20.14 1.66 -14.48
CA ALA A 78 20.16 3.12 -14.56
C ALA A 78 20.87 3.78 -13.36
N TRP A 79 20.63 3.30 -12.15
CA TRP A 79 21.06 3.98 -10.92
C TRP A 79 21.92 3.13 -9.97
N GLY A 80 22.05 1.82 -10.23
CA GLY A 80 22.89 0.91 -9.46
C GLY A 80 22.40 0.61 -8.05
N ARG A 81 21.20 1.09 -7.67
CA ARG A 81 20.68 0.96 -6.29
C ARG A 81 19.16 0.99 -6.20
N ILE A 82 18.66 0.34 -5.18
CA ILE A 82 17.29 0.48 -4.67
C ILE A 82 17.41 0.55 -3.15
N ASP A 83 16.89 1.60 -2.52
CA ASP A 83 16.96 1.81 -1.08
C ASP A 83 15.65 1.46 -0.39
N VAL A 84 14.54 1.72 -1.08
CA VAL A 84 13.20 1.44 -0.58
C VAL A 84 12.38 0.75 -1.66
N LEU A 85 11.72 -0.34 -1.29
CA LEU A 85 10.64 -0.96 -2.07
C LEU A 85 9.31 -0.72 -1.36
N VAL A 86 8.31 -0.20 -2.07
CA VAL A 86 6.93 -0.08 -1.60
C VAL A 86 6.02 -0.94 -2.46
N ASN A 87 5.63 -2.09 -1.95
CA ASN A 87 4.64 -2.99 -2.54
C ASN A 87 3.24 -2.47 -2.24
N ASN A 88 2.73 -1.55 -3.07
CA ASN A 88 1.43 -0.91 -2.88
C ASN A 88 0.37 -1.38 -3.87
N ALA A 89 0.73 -1.79 -5.07
CA ALA A 89 -0.23 -2.25 -6.07
C ALA A 89 -1.18 -3.32 -5.50
N ALA A 90 -2.44 -3.21 -5.86
CA ALA A 90 -3.44 -4.18 -5.45
C ALA A 90 -4.52 -4.30 -6.51
N TRP A 91 -5.10 -5.48 -6.60
CA TRP A 91 -6.28 -5.78 -7.38
C TRP A 91 -7.27 -6.58 -6.51
N ARG A 92 -8.55 -6.31 -6.64
CA ARG A 92 -9.60 -7.07 -5.96
C ARG A 92 -10.90 -7.04 -6.77
N GLU A 93 -11.69 -8.06 -6.60
CA GLU A 93 -13.08 -8.08 -6.99
C GLU A 93 -13.99 -8.00 -5.74
N ILE A 94 -15.03 -7.19 -5.80
CA ILE A 94 -16.07 -7.15 -4.77
C ILE A 94 -17.07 -8.28 -5.08
N THR A 95 -16.88 -9.41 -4.42
CA THR A 95 -17.69 -10.62 -4.59
C THR A 95 -17.64 -11.47 -3.31
N THR A 96 -18.46 -12.50 -3.23
CA THR A 96 -18.45 -13.43 -2.10
C THR A 96 -17.80 -14.76 -2.49
N MET A 97 -17.35 -15.55 -1.50
CA MET A 97 -16.82 -16.90 -1.76
C MET A 97 -17.81 -17.82 -2.48
N ARG A 98 -19.11 -17.47 -2.48
CA ARG A 98 -20.14 -18.24 -3.22
C ARG A 98 -20.08 -18.04 -4.72
N LYS A 99 -19.45 -16.94 -5.20
CA LYS A 99 -19.52 -16.52 -6.62
C LYS A 99 -18.16 -16.16 -7.23
N ILE A 100 -17.10 -16.09 -6.43
CA ILE A 100 -15.78 -15.73 -6.97
C ILE A 100 -15.32 -16.77 -8.00
N GLU A 101 -14.88 -16.28 -9.15
CA GLU A 101 -14.28 -17.13 -10.17
C GLU A 101 -12.80 -17.41 -9.84
N LEU A 102 -12.30 -18.60 -10.24
CA LEU A 102 -10.91 -18.99 -9.97
C LEU A 102 -9.92 -17.98 -10.56
N ALA A 103 -10.17 -17.48 -11.75
CA ALA A 103 -9.31 -16.50 -12.41
C ALA A 103 -9.18 -15.20 -11.58
N SER A 104 -10.28 -14.72 -11.01
CA SER A 104 -10.31 -13.54 -10.13
C SER A 104 -9.56 -13.78 -8.81
N TRP A 105 -9.71 -14.97 -8.25
CA TRP A 105 -8.96 -15.41 -7.08
C TRP A 105 -7.45 -15.41 -7.36
N GLU A 106 -7.02 -16.06 -8.44
CA GLU A 106 -5.62 -16.16 -8.84
C GLU A 106 -5.01 -14.78 -9.18
N GLN A 107 -5.75 -13.93 -9.90
CA GLN A 107 -5.31 -12.57 -10.21
C GLN A 107 -5.05 -11.76 -8.93
N THR A 108 -5.96 -11.85 -7.95
CA THR A 108 -5.78 -11.18 -6.66
C THR A 108 -4.50 -11.67 -5.96
N LEU A 109 -4.29 -12.98 -5.90
CA LEU A 109 -3.09 -13.53 -5.27
C LEU A 109 -1.81 -13.16 -6.04
N ARG A 110 -1.83 -13.16 -7.36
CA ARG A 110 -0.67 -12.75 -8.18
C ARG A 110 -0.26 -11.32 -7.89
N VAL A 111 -1.19 -10.38 -7.95
CA VAL A 111 -0.90 -8.94 -7.75
C VAL A 111 -0.63 -8.60 -6.29
N CYS A 112 -1.43 -9.14 -5.34
CA CYS A 112 -1.38 -8.70 -3.94
C CYS A 112 -0.42 -9.50 -3.04
N LEU A 113 0.11 -10.64 -3.51
CA LEU A 113 0.98 -11.52 -2.73
C LEU A 113 2.21 -11.99 -3.52
N THR A 114 2.01 -12.61 -4.68
CA THR A 114 3.12 -13.22 -5.43
C THR A 114 4.10 -12.16 -5.94
N ALA A 115 3.61 -11.10 -6.59
CA ALA A 115 4.46 -10.01 -7.06
C ALA A 115 5.22 -9.30 -5.92
N PRO A 116 4.58 -8.91 -4.80
CA PRO A 116 5.28 -8.41 -3.61
C PRO A 116 6.39 -9.33 -3.10
N ALA A 117 6.14 -10.65 -3.06
CA ALA A 117 7.13 -11.62 -2.60
C ALA A 117 8.38 -11.63 -3.48
N PHE A 118 8.20 -11.68 -4.80
CA PHE A 118 9.32 -11.76 -5.73
C PHE A 118 10.01 -10.41 -5.93
N LEU A 119 9.29 -9.30 -5.98
CA LEU A 119 9.90 -7.96 -5.94
C LEU A 119 10.76 -7.77 -4.69
N SER A 120 10.26 -8.22 -3.52
CA SER A 120 11.04 -8.19 -2.28
C SER A 120 12.33 -9.00 -2.40
N ARG A 121 12.28 -10.22 -2.98
CA ARG A 121 13.45 -11.06 -3.22
C ARG A 121 14.48 -10.37 -4.11
N TRP A 122 14.05 -9.83 -5.26
CA TRP A 122 14.98 -9.22 -6.22
C TRP A 122 15.57 -7.91 -5.69
N CYS A 123 14.76 -7.06 -5.07
CA CYS A 123 15.27 -5.83 -4.45
C CYS A 123 16.21 -6.13 -3.27
N ALA A 124 15.86 -7.11 -2.42
CA ALA A 124 16.67 -7.48 -1.27
C ALA A 124 18.07 -7.95 -1.69
N ALA A 125 18.21 -8.67 -2.80
CA ALA A 125 19.53 -9.11 -3.30
C ALA A 125 20.51 -7.93 -3.53
N HIS A 126 19.99 -6.79 -4.00
CA HIS A 126 20.77 -5.56 -4.17
C HIS A 126 20.97 -4.78 -2.86
N MET A 127 19.99 -4.83 -1.96
CA MET A 127 20.07 -4.21 -0.64
C MET A 127 21.08 -4.95 0.25
N GLU A 128 21.10 -6.30 0.23
CA GLU A 128 22.06 -7.12 0.97
C GLU A 128 23.51 -6.83 0.59
N ALA A 129 23.78 -6.60 -0.70
CA ALA A 129 25.12 -6.23 -1.17
C ALA A 129 25.61 -4.89 -0.61
N ARG A 130 24.70 -4.03 -0.14
CA ARG A 130 25.00 -2.73 0.46
C ARG A 130 24.88 -2.72 1.99
N GLY A 131 24.28 -3.74 2.58
CA GLY A 131 24.04 -3.81 4.02
C GLY A 131 22.94 -2.89 4.53
N GLU A 132 22.06 -2.40 3.67
CA GLU A 132 20.97 -1.48 4.02
C GLU A 132 19.80 -1.55 3.05
N GLY A 133 18.58 -1.39 3.53
CA GLY A 133 17.38 -1.31 2.71
C GLY A 133 16.09 -1.32 3.53
N VAL A 134 14.99 -0.92 2.88
CA VAL A 134 13.66 -0.98 3.51
C VAL A 134 12.63 -1.53 2.51
N ILE A 135 11.84 -2.49 2.95
CA ILE A 135 10.70 -3.03 2.20
C ILE A 135 9.43 -2.71 2.98
N ILE A 136 8.49 -2.05 2.34
CA ILE A 136 7.19 -1.73 2.92
C ILE A 136 6.08 -2.39 2.10
N ASN A 137 5.35 -3.28 2.73
CA ASN A 137 4.20 -3.95 2.15
C ASN A 137 2.91 -3.19 2.55
N VAL A 138 2.20 -2.62 1.59
CA VAL A 138 0.90 -2.01 1.84
C VAL A 138 -0.15 -3.10 1.87
N SER A 139 -0.48 -3.55 3.08
CA SER A 139 -1.51 -4.54 3.36
C SER A 139 -2.90 -3.87 3.52
N SER A 140 -3.65 -4.20 4.54
CA SER A 140 -4.98 -3.65 4.84
C SER A 140 -5.40 -4.06 6.25
N ILE A 141 -6.31 -3.31 6.89
CA ILE A 141 -7.02 -3.82 8.07
C ILE A 141 -7.78 -5.12 7.75
N GLN A 142 -8.11 -5.36 6.48
CA GLN A 142 -8.77 -6.61 6.04
C GLN A 142 -7.85 -7.84 6.14
N SER A 143 -6.57 -7.71 6.41
CA SER A 143 -5.71 -8.83 6.82
C SER A 143 -6.13 -9.45 8.16
N GLN A 144 -6.84 -8.70 9.00
CA GLN A 144 -7.23 -9.05 10.37
C GLN A 144 -8.73 -8.88 10.65
N MET A 145 -9.46 -8.25 9.72
CA MET A 145 -10.91 -8.06 9.75
C MET A 145 -11.52 -8.50 8.42
N ALA A 146 -12.72 -9.04 8.44
CA ALA A 146 -13.39 -9.50 7.23
C ALA A 146 -14.73 -8.78 7.03
N ALA A 147 -14.99 -8.36 5.80
CA ALA A 147 -16.29 -7.79 5.40
C ALA A 147 -17.21 -8.82 4.70
N GLY A 148 -16.69 -10.01 4.36
CA GLY A 148 -17.43 -11.07 3.70
C GLY A 148 -17.63 -10.88 2.19
N ILE A 149 -17.00 -9.89 1.58
CA ILE A 149 -17.20 -9.48 0.18
C ILE A 149 -15.92 -9.37 -0.66
N SER A 150 -14.80 -9.88 -0.18
CA SER A 150 -13.52 -9.90 -0.91
C SER A 150 -12.59 -11.01 -0.41
N PRO A 151 -12.97 -12.29 -0.57
CA PRO A 151 -12.29 -13.42 0.06
C PRO A 151 -10.83 -13.57 -0.38
N ALA A 152 -10.51 -13.42 -1.66
CA ALA A 152 -9.15 -13.52 -2.17
C ALA A 152 -8.26 -12.39 -1.63
N TYR A 153 -8.81 -11.18 -1.52
CA TYR A 153 -8.07 -10.03 -1.01
C TYR A 153 -7.73 -10.18 0.48
N VAL A 154 -8.69 -10.62 1.30
CA VAL A 154 -8.48 -10.92 2.72
C VAL A 154 -7.39 -11.98 2.90
N ALA A 155 -7.45 -13.06 2.12
CA ALA A 155 -6.43 -14.12 2.14
C ALA A 155 -5.05 -13.58 1.73
N ALA A 156 -4.96 -12.82 0.63
CA ALA A 156 -3.71 -12.25 0.15
C ALA A 156 -3.09 -11.28 1.16
N LYS A 157 -3.89 -10.38 1.76
CA LYS A 157 -3.38 -9.38 2.71
C LYS A 157 -2.99 -10.00 4.06
N GLY A 158 -3.70 -11.03 4.52
CA GLY A 158 -3.29 -11.83 5.67
C GLY A 158 -1.96 -12.57 5.44
N ALA A 159 -1.81 -13.18 4.27
CA ALA A 159 -0.57 -13.82 3.87
C ALA A 159 0.59 -12.82 3.71
N LEU A 160 0.31 -11.61 3.20
CA LEU A 160 1.32 -10.55 3.04
C LEU A 160 1.86 -10.06 4.39
N ASP A 161 1.00 -9.93 5.42
CA ASP A 161 1.44 -9.62 6.78
C ASP A 161 2.36 -10.73 7.34
N SER A 162 1.98 -12.00 7.16
CA SER A 162 2.81 -13.15 7.58
C SER A 162 4.14 -13.20 6.84
N LEU A 163 4.13 -12.95 5.53
CA LEU A 163 5.34 -12.86 4.71
C LEU A 163 6.26 -11.72 5.18
N THR A 164 5.69 -10.60 5.61
CA THR A 164 6.46 -9.47 6.17
C THR A 164 7.31 -9.90 7.37
N TYR A 165 6.74 -10.72 8.27
CA TYR A 165 7.46 -11.23 9.45
C TYR A 165 8.59 -12.18 9.06
N GLU A 166 8.34 -13.08 8.12
CA GLU A 166 9.34 -14.02 7.59
C GLU A 166 10.51 -13.27 6.93
N LEU A 167 10.21 -12.33 6.03
CA LEU A 167 11.23 -11.55 5.33
C LEU A 167 12.04 -10.65 6.28
N ALA A 168 11.41 -10.08 7.31
CA ALA A 168 12.11 -9.30 8.33
C ALA A 168 13.11 -10.15 9.11
N THR A 169 12.76 -11.39 9.42
CA THR A 169 13.64 -12.35 10.10
C THR A 169 14.79 -12.77 9.18
N LEU A 170 14.51 -13.03 7.91
CA LEU A 170 15.50 -13.44 6.92
C LEU A 170 16.52 -12.33 6.62
N TYR A 171 16.04 -11.11 6.33
CA TYR A 171 16.87 -10.03 5.83
C TYR A 171 17.40 -9.08 6.92
N GLY A 172 16.85 -9.15 8.14
CA GLY A 172 17.30 -8.31 9.25
C GLY A 172 18.79 -8.36 9.54
N PRO A 173 19.44 -9.56 9.56
CA PRO A 173 20.90 -9.67 9.73
C PRO A 173 21.72 -8.93 8.66
N ALA A 174 21.16 -8.69 7.49
CA ALA A 174 21.78 -7.92 6.41
C ALA A 174 21.46 -6.41 6.46
N GLY A 175 20.86 -5.91 7.56
CA GLY A 175 20.51 -4.50 7.70
C GLY A 175 19.25 -4.06 6.96
N ILE A 176 18.43 -4.98 6.47
CA ILE A 176 17.20 -4.67 5.74
C ILE A 176 16.00 -4.75 6.68
N ARG A 177 15.19 -3.69 6.71
CA ARG A 177 13.93 -3.67 7.45
C ARG A 177 12.76 -4.04 6.55
N VAL A 178 11.85 -4.87 7.05
CA VAL A 178 10.62 -5.22 6.32
C VAL A 178 9.42 -4.95 7.22
N LEU A 179 8.50 -4.15 6.74
CA LEU A 179 7.35 -3.63 7.47
C LEU A 179 6.06 -3.81 6.66
N SER A 180 4.95 -3.98 7.33
CA SER A 180 3.63 -3.89 6.73
C SER A 180 2.90 -2.64 7.23
N VAL A 181 2.16 -1.99 6.34
CA VAL A 181 1.24 -0.90 6.66
C VAL A 181 -0.17 -1.38 6.35
N ASN A 182 -1.08 -1.25 7.31
CA ASN A 182 -2.45 -1.74 7.21
C ASN A 182 -3.44 -0.55 7.23
N PRO A 183 -3.71 0.09 6.08
CA PRO A 183 -4.67 1.18 5.98
C PRO A 183 -6.10 0.72 6.25
N GLY A 184 -6.92 1.62 6.79
CA GLY A 184 -8.38 1.50 6.86
C GLY A 184 -9.08 1.98 5.59
N ALA A 185 -10.13 2.78 5.75
CA ALA A 185 -10.83 3.42 4.63
C ALA A 185 -10.05 4.64 4.14
N ILE A 186 -9.62 4.60 2.90
CA ILE A 186 -8.83 5.64 2.25
C ILE A 186 -9.57 6.14 1.01
N ASP A 187 -9.57 7.44 0.78
CA ASP A 187 -10.24 8.10 -0.34
C ASP A 187 -9.45 7.91 -1.64
N THR A 188 -9.58 6.72 -2.23
CA THR A 188 -8.92 6.28 -3.47
C THR A 188 -9.95 5.71 -4.43
N ALA A 189 -9.60 5.57 -5.70
CA ALA A 189 -10.45 4.88 -6.68
C ALA A 189 -10.87 3.47 -6.19
N MET A 190 -9.94 2.70 -5.64
CA MET A 190 -10.24 1.38 -5.05
C MET A 190 -11.18 1.48 -3.84
N GLY A 191 -11.08 2.52 -3.02
CA GLY A 191 -11.99 2.76 -1.89
C GLY A 191 -13.40 3.09 -2.34
N GLN A 192 -13.51 3.75 -3.51
CA GLN A 192 -14.77 4.13 -4.15
C GLN A 192 -15.33 3.03 -5.08
N ASP A 193 -14.58 1.93 -5.28
CA ASP A 193 -15.00 0.77 -6.06
C ASP A 193 -16.12 0.01 -5.33
N ILE A 194 -17.27 0.60 -5.41
CA ILE A 194 -18.52 0.07 -4.85
C ILE A 194 -19.25 -0.52 -6.04
N ALA A 195 -19.50 -1.82 -6.02
CA ALA A 195 -20.16 -2.58 -7.09
C ALA A 195 -21.60 -2.14 -7.38
N VAL A 196 -21.88 -0.83 -7.40
CA VAL A 196 -23.23 -0.29 -7.60
C VAL A 196 -23.17 1.06 -8.33
N ASP A 197 -23.82 1.11 -9.46
CA ASP A 197 -24.00 2.28 -10.35
C ASP A 197 -24.74 3.50 -9.76
N GLN A 198 -24.83 3.64 -8.42
CA GLN A 198 -25.64 4.67 -7.79
C GLN A 198 -24.86 5.49 -6.76
N GLN A 199 -24.63 6.75 -7.06
CA GLN A 199 -24.03 7.74 -6.15
C GLN A 199 -24.66 7.74 -4.75
N ALA A 200 -25.98 7.57 -4.66
CA ALA A 200 -26.69 7.50 -3.37
C ALA A 200 -26.27 6.29 -2.52
N THR A 201 -25.96 5.15 -3.15
CA THR A 201 -25.47 3.95 -2.45
C THR A 201 -24.05 4.12 -1.98
N ALA A 202 -23.18 4.73 -2.79
CA ALA A 202 -21.80 5.07 -2.42
C ALA A 202 -21.77 5.97 -1.17
N THR A 203 -22.62 7.01 -1.14
CA THR A 203 -22.75 7.90 0.02
C THR A 203 -23.16 7.16 1.29
N LYS A 204 -24.16 6.27 1.20
CA LYS A 204 -24.62 5.46 2.35
C LYS A 204 -23.54 4.51 2.87
N ILE A 205 -22.78 3.87 1.99
CA ILE A 205 -21.67 2.99 2.37
C ILE A 205 -20.57 3.79 3.06
N ARG A 206 -20.25 4.96 2.52
CA ARG A 206 -19.27 5.87 3.14
C ARG A 206 -19.73 6.29 4.54
N GLN A 207 -20.94 6.78 4.70
CA GLN A 207 -21.51 7.17 5.99
C GLN A 207 -21.51 6.01 7.00
N ALA A 208 -21.91 4.81 6.58
CA ALA A 208 -21.87 3.63 7.43
C ALA A 208 -20.46 3.26 7.88
N SER A 209 -19.45 3.38 6.99
CA SER A 209 -18.06 3.13 7.36
C SER A 209 -17.50 4.23 8.27
N GLU A 210 -17.83 5.50 8.01
CA GLU A 210 -17.44 6.63 8.86
C GLU A 210 -18.03 6.52 10.27
N ASP A 211 -19.21 5.91 10.40
CA ASP A 211 -19.82 5.62 11.69
C ASP A 211 -19.04 4.57 12.50
N MET A 212 -18.35 3.67 11.82
CA MET A 212 -17.45 2.68 12.43
C MET A 212 -16.03 3.20 12.68
N ILE A 213 -15.65 4.37 12.18
CA ILE A 213 -14.31 4.93 12.34
C ILE A 213 -14.31 5.93 13.50
N PRO A 214 -13.52 5.77 14.57
CA PRO A 214 -13.44 6.76 15.66
C PRO A 214 -13.11 8.18 15.21
N LEU A 215 -12.24 8.37 14.19
CA LEU A 215 -11.94 9.68 13.60
C LEU A 215 -13.04 10.19 12.65
N ARG A 216 -14.14 9.46 12.45
CA ARG A 216 -15.35 9.87 11.73
C ARG A 216 -15.14 10.29 10.28
N ARG A 217 -14.08 9.86 9.64
CA ARG A 217 -13.77 10.18 8.24
C ARG A 217 -12.89 9.12 7.60
N TRP A 218 -12.89 9.10 6.28
CA TRP A 218 -11.85 8.43 5.51
C TRP A 218 -10.57 9.25 5.54
N ALA A 219 -9.43 8.57 5.47
CA ALA A 219 -8.15 9.25 5.36
C ALA A 219 -7.87 9.65 3.90
N HIS A 220 -7.13 10.72 3.72
CA HIS A 220 -6.57 11.07 2.42
C HIS A 220 -5.35 10.18 2.12
N PRO A 221 -5.11 9.75 0.87
CA PRO A 221 -3.96 8.94 0.49
C PRO A 221 -2.61 9.48 1.00
N ARG A 222 -2.46 10.80 1.03
CA ARG A 222 -1.28 11.49 1.55
C ARG A 222 -0.98 11.16 3.02
N GLU A 223 -1.98 10.92 3.85
CA GLU A 223 -1.79 10.59 5.26
C GLU A 223 -1.09 9.23 5.42
N ILE A 224 -1.45 8.28 4.54
CA ILE A 224 -0.79 6.96 4.48
C ILE A 224 0.63 7.10 3.90
N ALA A 225 0.80 7.90 2.84
CA ALA A 225 2.09 8.16 2.22
C ALA A 225 3.09 8.78 3.21
N HIS A 226 2.66 9.72 4.05
CA HIS A 226 3.50 10.30 5.11
C HIS A 226 3.99 9.24 6.10
N SER A 227 3.11 8.33 6.49
CA SER A 227 3.46 7.24 7.40
C SER A 227 4.41 6.24 6.75
N ILE A 228 4.22 5.89 5.47
CA ILE A 228 5.12 5.02 4.71
C ILE A 228 6.53 5.62 4.66
N VAL A 229 6.65 6.91 4.31
CA VAL A 229 7.94 7.57 4.19
C VAL A 229 8.62 7.75 5.56
N MET A 230 7.88 8.03 6.62
CA MET A 230 8.40 8.03 7.99
C MET A 230 8.95 6.64 8.38
N LEU A 231 8.20 5.57 8.11
CA LEU A 231 8.63 4.20 8.40
C LEU A 231 9.86 3.77 7.58
N ALA A 232 10.03 4.33 6.38
CA ALA A 232 11.23 4.09 5.58
C ALA A 232 12.48 4.86 6.10
N GLY A 233 12.28 5.93 6.86
CA GLY A 233 13.34 6.80 7.35
C GLY A 233 14.10 6.27 8.57
N GLU A 234 15.11 7.03 8.99
CA GLU A 234 15.98 6.72 10.12
C GLU A 234 15.25 6.75 11.46
N ASP A 235 14.21 7.59 11.60
CA ASP A 235 13.38 7.68 12.81
C ASP A 235 12.68 6.36 13.15
N ALA A 236 12.56 5.45 12.19
CA ALA A 236 12.00 4.11 12.34
C ALA A 236 13.06 2.99 12.30
N SER A 237 14.34 3.31 12.54
CA SER A 237 15.48 2.39 12.36
C SER A 237 15.40 1.10 13.19
N TYR A 238 14.65 1.09 14.28
CA TYR A 238 14.45 -0.11 15.12
C TYR A 238 13.11 -0.83 14.86
N LEU A 239 12.34 -0.37 13.85
CA LEU A 239 11.09 -1.01 13.46
C LEU A 239 11.31 -1.95 12.28
N THR A 240 11.07 -3.24 12.49
CA THR A 240 11.02 -4.29 11.46
C THR A 240 10.13 -5.44 11.94
N GLY A 241 9.64 -6.27 11.03
CA GLY A 241 8.83 -7.45 11.35
C GLY A 241 7.52 -7.11 12.07
N THR A 242 6.87 -6.00 11.71
CA THR A 242 5.62 -5.57 12.32
C THR A 242 4.65 -5.01 11.30
N SER A 243 3.36 -5.07 11.64
CA SER A 243 2.25 -4.47 10.88
C SER A 243 1.76 -3.23 11.60
N VAL A 244 1.85 -2.08 10.95
CA VAL A 244 1.42 -0.78 11.47
C VAL A 244 0.03 -0.45 10.94
N THR A 245 -0.97 -0.46 11.82
CA THR A 245 -2.35 -0.12 11.46
C THR A 245 -2.54 1.39 11.40
N ILE A 246 -3.14 1.88 10.30
CA ILE A 246 -3.43 3.31 10.05
C ILE A 246 -4.87 3.41 9.54
N ASP A 247 -5.84 3.38 10.44
CA ASP A 247 -7.25 3.17 10.13
C ASP A 247 -8.22 4.12 10.85
N GLY A 248 -7.71 5.15 11.49
CA GLY A 248 -8.54 6.07 12.28
C GLY A 248 -9.19 5.40 13.50
N GLY A 249 -8.67 4.23 13.93
CA GLY A 249 -9.16 3.46 15.07
C GLY A 249 -10.26 2.46 14.71
N TRP A 250 -10.58 2.27 13.43
CA TRP A 250 -11.67 1.39 12.99
C TRP A 250 -11.58 -0.01 13.56
N LYS A 251 -10.44 -0.64 13.42
CA LYS A 251 -10.22 -2.02 13.87
C LYS A 251 -10.51 -2.23 15.36
N GLN A 252 -10.36 -1.21 16.19
CA GLN A 252 -10.56 -1.29 17.64
C GLN A 252 -11.98 -0.94 18.07
N GLN A 253 -12.82 -0.46 17.17
CA GLN A 253 -14.18 -0.05 17.50
C GLN A 253 -15.17 -1.20 17.32
N CYS A 254 -15.77 -1.66 18.41
CA CYS A 254 -16.78 -2.72 18.40
C CYS A 254 -18.22 -2.19 18.26
N SER A 255 -18.45 -0.88 18.42
CA SER A 255 -19.78 -0.26 18.38
C SER A 255 -19.76 1.02 17.55
N PRO A 256 -20.72 1.20 16.61
CA PRO A 256 -20.84 2.42 15.82
C PRO A 256 -21.01 3.67 16.70
N TYR A 257 -20.63 4.82 16.19
CA TYR A 257 -20.82 6.09 16.91
C TYR A 257 -22.31 6.39 17.17
N SER A 258 -23.18 6.11 16.19
CA SER A 258 -24.62 6.25 16.32
C SER A 258 -25.21 5.48 17.50
N VAL A 259 -24.70 4.29 17.81
CA VAL A 259 -25.13 3.52 18.99
C VAL A 259 -24.70 4.21 20.28
N LYS A 260 -23.49 4.77 20.34
CA LYS A 260 -23.01 5.55 21.50
C LYS A 260 -23.88 6.79 21.76
N GLN A 261 -24.30 7.48 20.69
CA GLN A 261 -25.22 8.61 20.77
C GLN A 261 -26.57 8.22 21.39
N LEU A 262 -27.10 7.06 20.98
CA LEU A 262 -28.35 6.55 21.56
C LEU A 262 -28.23 6.13 23.03
N GLN A 263 -27.08 5.61 23.42
CA GLN A 263 -26.84 5.13 24.79
C GLN A 263 -26.49 6.27 25.77
N ILE A 264 -25.69 7.24 25.31
CA ILE A 264 -25.17 8.33 26.16
C ILE A 264 -25.17 9.64 25.36
N PRO A 265 -26.35 10.19 25.03
CA PRO A 265 -26.46 11.35 24.13
C PRO A 265 -25.74 12.60 24.62
N ASP A 266 -25.69 12.82 25.92
CA ASP A 266 -25.04 13.99 26.52
C ASP A 266 -23.51 13.99 26.36
N GLN A 267 -22.89 12.82 26.08
CA GLN A 267 -21.44 12.65 25.89
C GLN A 267 -21.03 12.43 24.43
N PHE A 268 -21.97 12.07 23.58
CA PHE A 268 -21.75 11.84 22.15
C PHE A 268 -22.75 12.70 21.35
N PRO A 269 -22.48 14.02 21.19
CA PRO A 269 -23.38 14.92 20.47
C PRO A 269 -23.47 14.56 18.98
N GLU A 270 -24.52 15.06 18.32
CA GLU A 270 -24.62 15.02 16.85
C GLU A 270 -23.42 15.75 16.23
N ALA A 271 -22.87 15.19 15.13
CA ALA A 271 -21.68 15.70 14.46
C ALA A 271 -21.99 16.88 13.55
#